data_a36a3babda55cf27018c10b80249bfc7
#
_entry.id   a36a3babda55cf27018c10b80249bfc7
#
_cell.length_a   1.000
_cell.length_b   1.000
_cell.length_c   1.000
_cell.angle_alpha   90.00
_cell.angle_beta   90.00
_cell.angle_gamma   90.00
#
_symmetry.space_group_name_H-M   'P 1'
#
loop_
_entity.id
_entity.type
_entity.pdbx_description
1 polymer ?
#
loop_
_entity_poly.entity_id
_entity_poly.type
_entity_poly.pdbx_seq_one_letter_code
_entity_poly.pdbx_strand_id
1 'polypeptide(L)'
;KICQKIELKFKVKIKIQKKYILPTVSFDSKIISVVKKSCDELKYNSKKILSGAGHDAVSLSKVMPTGMIFIPCYKGISHSEKEFASNKDMIGGCNVLLQTVLKLN
;
A
#
# COMPACT_ATOMS: atom_id res chain seq x y z
N LYS A 1 9.32 22.42 -19.49
CA LYS A 1 10.71 22.36 -20.02
C LYS A 1 11.07 21.00 -20.66
N ILE A 2 10.76 19.84 -20.00
CA ILE A 2 11.07 18.50 -20.58
C ILE A 2 10.22 18.23 -21.82
N CYS A 3 8.89 18.42 -21.73
CA CYS A 3 8.00 18.20 -22.87
C CYS A 3 8.37 19.03 -24.11
N GLN A 4 8.71 20.32 -23.91
CA GLN A 4 9.17 21.18 -25.01
C GLN A 4 10.42 20.66 -25.71
N LYS A 5 11.38 20.12 -24.96
CA LYS A 5 12.59 19.49 -25.54
C LYS A 5 12.23 18.25 -26.36
N ILE A 6 11.27 17.45 -25.89
CA ILE A 6 10.80 16.26 -26.62
C ILE A 6 10.05 16.66 -27.89
N GLU A 7 9.16 17.65 -27.81
CA GLU A 7 8.43 18.17 -28.97
C GLU A 7 9.38 18.63 -30.08
N LEU A 8 10.42 19.40 -29.72
CA LEU A 8 11.42 19.88 -30.68
C LEU A 8 12.25 18.72 -31.26
N LYS A 9 12.69 17.78 -30.41
CA LYS A 9 13.55 16.68 -30.86
C LYS A 9 12.83 15.68 -31.75
N PHE A 10 11.58 15.37 -31.44
CA PHE A 10 10.83 14.31 -32.13
C PHE A 10 9.72 14.84 -33.04
N LYS A 11 9.61 16.17 -33.22
CA LYS A 11 8.59 16.82 -34.03
C LYS A 11 7.16 16.37 -33.73
N VAL A 12 6.86 16.17 -32.46
CA VAL A 12 5.52 15.79 -31.95
C VAL A 12 4.92 16.93 -31.14
N LYS A 13 3.60 16.98 -31.00
CA LYS A 13 2.89 17.88 -30.10
C LYS A 13 2.47 17.12 -28.85
N ILE A 14 2.79 17.65 -27.66
CA ILE A 14 2.44 17.04 -26.37
C ILE A 14 1.37 17.92 -25.71
N LYS A 15 0.17 17.38 -25.54
CA LYS A 15 -0.91 18.03 -24.77
C LYS A 15 -0.94 17.43 -23.37
N ILE A 16 -0.62 18.24 -22.36
CA ILE A 16 -0.68 17.83 -20.96
C ILE A 16 -2.06 18.18 -20.42
N GLN A 17 -2.81 17.17 -19.94
CA GLN A 17 -4.05 17.35 -19.20
C GLN A 17 -3.89 16.81 -17.80
N LYS A 18 -4.02 17.67 -16.80
CA LYS A 18 -4.04 17.28 -15.40
C LYS A 18 -5.45 16.84 -15.03
N LYS A 19 -5.70 15.54 -15.00
CA LYS A 19 -7.03 14.99 -14.69
C LYS A 19 -7.22 14.71 -13.20
N TYR A 20 -6.18 14.29 -12.50
CA TYR A 20 -6.29 13.79 -11.14
C TYR A 20 -4.95 13.87 -10.40
N ILE A 21 -5.00 14.19 -9.10
CA ILE A 21 -3.86 14.11 -8.19
C ILE A 21 -4.31 13.34 -6.96
N LEU A 22 -3.62 12.26 -6.67
CA LEU A 22 -3.71 11.58 -5.39
C LEU A 22 -2.64 12.15 -4.46
N PRO A 23 -3.03 12.85 -3.39
CA PRO A 23 -2.06 13.25 -2.38
C PRO A 23 -1.51 12.00 -1.65
N THR A 24 -0.30 12.11 -1.11
CA THR A 24 0.20 11.13 -0.16
C THR A 24 -0.69 11.12 1.08
N VAL A 25 -1.05 9.93 1.54
CA VAL A 25 -1.88 9.72 2.72
C VAL A 25 -1.08 8.97 3.78
N SER A 26 -1.08 9.48 5.00
CA SER A 26 -0.61 8.76 6.17
C SER A 26 -1.79 8.09 6.85
N PHE A 27 -1.72 6.79 7.02
CA PHE A 27 -2.74 6.03 7.75
C PHE A 27 -2.65 6.27 9.26
N ASP A 28 -3.69 5.87 9.98
CA ASP A 28 -3.83 6.09 11.41
C ASP A 28 -2.71 5.45 12.21
N SER A 29 -2.03 6.26 13.02
CA SER A 29 -0.84 5.84 13.79
C SER A 29 -1.18 4.83 14.88
N LYS A 30 -2.39 4.90 15.47
CA LYS A 30 -2.86 3.96 16.49
C LYS A 30 -3.06 2.59 15.88
N ILE A 31 -3.75 2.51 14.74
CA ILE A 31 -3.96 1.25 14.01
C ILE A 31 -2.62 0.64 13.60
N ILE A 32 -1.72 1.44 13.01
CA ILE A 32 -0.38 0.97 12.62
C ILE A 32 0.40 0.43 13.83
N SER A 33 0.30 1.10 14.98
CA SER A 33 0.95 0.66 16.21
C SER A 33 0.38 -0.67 16.72
N VAL A 34 -0.94 -0.85 16.68
CA VAL A 34 -1.61 -2.10 17.08
C VAL A 34 -1.24 -3.24 16.14
N VAL A 35 -1.19 -3.00 14.82
CA VAL A 35 -0.70 -3.99 13.84
C VAL A 35 0.73 -4.40 14.16
N LYS A 36 1.62 -3.44 14.42
CA LYS A 36 3.02 -3.73 14.78
C LYS A 36 3.09 -4.61 16.04
N LYS A 37 2.35 -4.24 17.10
CA LYS A 37 2.29 -5.02 18.35
C LYS A 37 1.77 -6.43 18.09
N SER A 38 0.74 -6.60 17.25
CA SER A 38 0.20 -7.92 16.88
C SER A 38 1.24 -8.77 16.15
N CYS A 39 2.02 -8.16 15.23
CA CYS A 39 3.13 -8.86 14.57
C CYS A 39 4.18 -9.35 15.58
N ASP A 40 4.59 -8.47 16.52
CA ASP A 40 5.62 -8.80 17.50
C ASP A 40 5.19 -9.94 18.44
N GLU A 41 3.96 -9.91 18.93
CA GLU A 41 3.40 -10.97 19.78
C GLU A 41 3.30 -12.31 19.05
N LEU A 42 2.96 -12.29 17.77
CA LEU A 42 2.91 -13.47 16.92
C LEU A 42 4.28 -13.87 16.37
N LYS A 43 5.35 -13.14 16.75
CA LYS A 43 6.73 -13.38 16.30
C LYS A 43 6.93 -13.27 14.80
N TYR A 44 6.15 -12.42 14.13
CA TYR A 44 6.35 -12.08 12.73
C TYR A 44 7.25 -10.85 12.59
N ASN A 45 8.26 -10.95 11.75
CA ASN A 45 9.04 -9.78 11.34
C ASN A 45 8.16 -8.84 10.51
N SER A 46 8.14 -7.57 10.87
CA SER A 46 7.34 -6.57 10.17
C SER A 46 8.09 -5.26 10.01
N LYS A 47 7.78 -4.53 8.97
CA LYS A 47 8.31 -3.18 8.71
C LYS A 47 7.21 -2.27 8.18
N LYS A 48 7.34 -0.97 8.47
CA LYS A 48 6.52 0.05 7.81
C LYS A 48 7.03 0.24 6.39
N ILE A 49 6.12 0.28 5.44
CA ILE A 49 6.43 0.50 4.02
C ILE A 49 5.55 1.61 3.47
N LEU A 50 6.06 2.29 2.44
CA LEU A 50 5.29 3.19 1.62
C LEU A 50 4.76 2.40 0.41
N SER A 51 3.47 2.50 0.13
CA SER A 51 2.91 1.97 -1.12
C SER A 51 2.83 3.07 -2.17
N GLY A 52 3.34 2.79 -3.36
CA GLY A 52 3.19 3.67 -4.54
C GLY A 52 1.91 3.42 -5.33
N ALA A 53 1.09 2.43 -4.94
CA ALA A 53 -0.16 2.09 -5.60
C ALA A 53 -1.35 2.83 -4.99
N GLY A 54 -2.44 2.96 -5.76
CA GLY A 54 -3.73 3.38 -5.25
C GLY A 54 -4.44 2.24 -4.53
N HIS A 55 -5.09 2.54 -3.41
CA HIS A 55 -5.83 1.56 -2.61
C HIS A 55 -7.16 2.15 -2.15
N ASP A 56 -8.19 1.34 -2.02
CA ASP A 56 -9.48 1.76 -1.47
C ASP A 56 -9.35 2.29 -0.04
N ALA A 57 -8.39 1.79 0.72
CA ALA A 57 -8.03 2.28 2.03
C ALA A 57 -7.69 3.78 2.06
N VAL A 58 -7.16 4.35 0.96
CA VAL A 58 -6.92 5.80 0.82
C VAL A 58 -8.22 6.58 0.85
N SER A 59 -9.28 6.05 0.25
CA SER A 59 -10.62 6.67 0.29
C SER A 59 -11.25 6.53 1.67
N LEU A 60 -11.13 5.37 2.30
CA LEU A 60 -11.64 5.12 3.66
C LEU A 60 -10.94 6.01 4.70
N SER A 61 -9.64 6.25 4.57
CA SER A 61 -8.87 7.07 5.52
C SER A 61 -9.31 8.53 5.61
N LYS A 62 -10.12 9.00 4.66
CA LYS A 62 -10.71 10.36 4.67
C LYS A 62 -11.91 10.48 5.63
N VAL A 63 -12.52 9.36 5.99
CA VAL A 63 -13.77 9.32 6.77
C VAL A 63 -13.66 8.49 8.04
N MET A 64 -12.62 7.67 8.17
CA MET A 64 -12.40 6.83 9.36
C MET A 64 -10.93 6.48 9.56
N PRO A 65 -10.50 6.19 10.81
CA PRO A 65 -9.18 5.65 11.08
C PRO A 65 -8.95 4.38 10.26
N THR A 66 -7.86 4.32 9.52
CA THR A 66 -7.58 3.24 8.56
C THR A 66 -6.12 2.81 8.63
N GLY A 67 -5.87 1.55 8.46
CA GLY A 67 -4.54 0.96 8.30
C GLY A 67 -4.54 -0.11 7.21
N MET A 68 -3.37 -0.56 6.79
CA MET A 68 -3.21 -1.63 5.83
C MET A 68 -2.16 -2.64 6.30
N ILE A 69 -2.41 -3.90 6.02
CA ILE A 69 -1.47 -5.00 6.25
C ILE A 69 -1.10 -5.55 4.88
N PHE A 70 0.19 -5.57 4.58
CA PHE A 70 0.73 -6.24 3.41
C PHE A 70 1.38 -7.56 3.83
N ILE A 71 1.24 -8.57 2.98
CA ILE A 71 1.92 -9.85 3.12
C ILE A 71 2.98 -9.98 2.03
N PRO A 72 4.04 -10.78 2.24
CA PRO A 72 5.02 -11.05 1.20
C PRO A 72 4.37 -11.67 -0.03
N CYS A 73 4.81 -11.27 -1.21
CA CYS A 73 4.47 -11.94 -2.45
C CYS A 73 5.74 -12.42 -3.17
N TYR A 74 5.58 -13.45 -3.99
CA TYR A 74 6.69 -14.10 -4.70
C TYR A 74 7.48 -13.08 -5.51
N LYS A 75 8.78 -12.98 -5.23
CA LYS A 75 9.72 -12.02 -5.85
C LYS A 75 9.25 -10.54 -5.81
N GLY A 76 8.31 -10.20 -4.94
CA GLY A 76 7.74 -8.83 -4.90
C GLY A 76 6.90 -8.47 -6.13
N ILE A 77 6.46 -9.45 -6.90
CA ILE A 77 5.64 -9.22 -8.11
C ILE A 77 4.24 -8.82 -7.66
N SER A 78 3.74 -7.72 -8.24
CA SER A 78 2.40 -7.19 -8.02
C SER A 78 1.79 -6.72 -9.34
N HIS A 79 0.46 -6.67 -9.43
CA HIS A 79 -0.28 -6.29 -10.63
C HIS A 79 0.04 -7.15 -11.87
N SER A 80 0.21 -8.46 -11.68
CA SER A 80 0.57 -9.42 -12.73
C SER A 80 -0.11 -10.76 -12.45
N GLU A 81 -0.37 -11.53 -13.49
CA GLU A 81 -0.85 -12.92 -13.38
C GLU A 81 0.12 -13.83 -12.60
N LYS A 82 1.36 -13.40 -12.44
CA LYS A 82 2.39 -14.10 -11.66
C LYS A 82 2.42 -13.69 -10.19
N GLU A 83 1.54 -12.79 -9.77
CA GLU A 83 1.42 -12.40 -8.35
C GLU A 83 0.96 -13.60 -7.53
N PHE A 84 1.75 -13.94 -6.53
CA PHE A 84 1.48 -15.11 -5.70
C PHE A 84 1.97 -14.87 -4.26
N ALA A 85 1.13 -15.19 -3.30
CA ALA A 85 1.49 -15.28 -1.89
C ALA A 85 1.40 -16.74 -1.42
N SER A 86 2.35 -17.18 -0.58
CA SER A 86 2.31 -18.52 -0.03
C SER A 86 1.17 -18.69 0.98
N ASN A 87 0.66 -19.90 1.17
CA ASN A 87 -0.34 -20.18 2.21
C ASN A 87 0.16 -19.75 3.59
N LYS A 88 1.45 -19.91 3.87
CA LYS A 88 2.07 -19.48 5.12
C LYS A 88 1.95 -17.96 5.31
N ASP A 89 2.23 -17.17 4.27
CA ASP A 89 2.15 -15.72 4.34
C ASP A 89 0.70 -15.24 4.45
N MET A 90 -0.23 -15.89 3.73
CA MET A 90 -1.67 -15.61 3.85
C MET A 90 -2.18 -15.89 5.26
N ILE A 91 -1.88 -17.04 5.83
CA ILE A 91 -2.24 -17.40 7.21
C ILE A 91 -1.64 -16.39 8.19
N GLY A 92 -0.36 -16.03 8.00
CA GLY A 92 0.30 -15.01 8.82
C GLY A 92 -0.43 -13.67 8.80
N GLY A 93 -0.79 -13.20 7.60
CA GLY A 93 -1.58 -11.96 7.44
C GLY A 93 -2.95 -12.01 8.12
N CYS A 94 -3.67 -13.13 7.96
CA CYS A 94 -4.97 -13.34 8.61
C CYS A 94 -4.85 -13.35 10.14
N ASN A 95 -3.82 -13.99 10.70
CA ASN A 95 -3.59 -14.03 12.14
C ASN A 95 -3.28 -12.63 12.69
N VAL A 96 -2.46 -11.85 11.99
CA VAL A 96 -2.16 -10.47 12.38
C VAL A 96 -3.42 -9.61 12.31
N LEU A 97 -4.23 -9.76 11.26
CA LEU A 97 -5.50 -9.03 11.12
C LEU A 97 -6.45 -9.36 12.28
N LEU A 98 -6.69 -10.63 12.54
CA LEU A 98 -7.54 -11.07 13.65
C LEU A 98 -7.07 -10.51 15.00
N GLN A 99 -5.78 -10.66 15.30
CA GLN A 99 -5.20 -10.17 16.55
C GLN A 99 -5.30 -8.63 16.66
N THR A 100 -5.16 -7.93 15.53
CA THR A 100 -5.31 -6.47 15.48
C THR A 100 -6.75 -6.05 15.78
N VAL A 101 -7.74 -6.71 15.17
CA VAL A 101 -9.16 -6.41 15.39
C VAL A 101 -9.54 -6.65 16.85
N LEU A 102 -9.12 -7.77 17.44
CA LEU A 102 -9.38 -8.08 18.87
C LEU A 102 -8.79 -7.06 19.84
N LYS A 103 -7.71 -6.36 19.44
CA LYS A 103 -7.08 -5.32 20.27
C LYS A 103 -7.66 -3.92 20.07
N LEU A 104 -8.39 -3.71 18.99
CA LEU A 104 -9.03 -2.42 18.70
C LEU A 104 -10.43 -2.30 19.31
N ASN A 105 -11.05 -3.44 19.68
CA ASN A 105 -12.27 -3.50 20.45
C ASN A 105 -11.97 -3.33 21.94
#